data_14c5cebe9a93f464dc981ca99d30ae6b
#
_entry.id   14c5cebe9a93f464dc981ca99d30ae6b
#
_cell.length_a   1.000
_cell.length_b   1.000
_cell.length_c   1.000
_cell.angle_alpha   90.00
_cell.angle_beta   90.00
_cell.angle_gamma   90.00
#
_symmetry.space_group_name_H-M   'P 1'
#
loop_
_entity.id
_entity.type
_entity.pdbx_description
1 polymer ?
#
loop_
_entity_poly.entity_id
_entity_poly.type
_entity_poly.pdbx_seq_one_letter_code
_entity_poly.pdbx_strand_id
1 'polypeptide(L)'
;MASLPLQAAFRGDFVALLVAVDDQDTMDVVAQKVAYHVIHRRLPAQDAPMRVQYNDHILPPDQTVAQAGMPPMSFVQVFYDV
;
A
#
# COMPACT_ATOMS: atom_id res chain seq x y z
N MET A 1 -11.89 14.27 4.12
CA MET A 1 -10.46 14.00 4.00
C MET A 1 -9.87 13.81 5.38
N ALA A 2 -9.51 12.59 5.69
CA ALA A 2 -8.94 12.26 6.98
C ALA A 2 -7.64 11.50 6.78
N SER A 3 -6.59 11.93 7.45
CA SER A 3 -5.32 11.21 7.44
C SER A 3 -5.37 10.11 8.47
N LEU A 4 -4.89 8.93 8.09
CA LEU A 4 -4.81 7.81 9.02
C LEU A 4 -3.55 7.00 8.76
N PRO A 5 -3.01 6.35 9.82
CA PRO A 5 -1.85 5.49 9.64
C PRO A 5 -2.27 4.10 9.20
N LEU A 6 -1.50 3.51 8.29
CA LEU A 6 -1.61 2.10 7.93
C LEU A 6 -0.30 1.41 8.19
N GLN A 7 -0.37 0.16 8.62
CA GLN A 7 0.79 -0.70 8.65
C GLN A 7 0.95 -1.33 7.27
N ALA A 8 2.14 -1.26 6.69
CA ALA A 8 2.35 -1.72 5.34
C ALA A 8 3.67 -2.47 5.21
N ALA A 9 3.68 -3.47 4.36
CA ALA A 9 4.90 -4.17 3.99
C ALA A 9 4.92 -4.34 2.48
N PHE A 10 6.12 -4.29 1.89
CA PHE A 10 6.29 -4.59 0.48
C PHE A 10 6.75 -6.04 0.35
N ARG A 11 6.13 -6.80 -0.54
CA ARG A 11 6.49 -8.20 -0.73
C ARG A 11 7.96 -8.31 -1.15
N GLY A 12 8.71 -9.13 -0.42
CA GLY A 12 10.14 -9.27 -0.62
C GLY A 12 10.99 -8.42 0.32
N ASP A 13 10.37 -7.51 1.07
CA ASP A 13 11.05 -6.73 2.09
C ASP A 13 10.71 -7.28 3.47
N PHE A 14 11.62 -7.09 4.43
CA PHE A 14 11.44 -7.60 5.79
C PHE A 14 10.80 -6.60 6.73
N VAL A 15 10.68 -5.34 6.32
CA VAL A 15 10.29 -4.26 7.22
C VAL A 15 8.83 -3.94 7.01
N ALA A 16 8.05 -3.93 8.11
CA ALA A 16 6.73 -3.36 8.12
C ALA A 16 6.86 -1.87 8.44
N LEU A 17 6.16 -1.05 7.67
CA LEU A 17 6.23 0.40 7.75
C LEU A 17 4.93 0.95 8.30
N LEU A 18 5.02 2.11 8.95
CA LEU A 18 3.84 2.90 9.29
C LEU A 18 3.77 4.05 8.30
N VAL A 19 2.72 4.05 7.49
CA VAL A 19 2.56 5.00 6.39
C VAL A 19 1.29 5.82 6.62
N ALA A 20 1.43 7.14 6.55
CA ALA A 20 0.28 8.03 6.64
C ALA A 20 -0.38 8.13 5.27
N VAL A 21 -1.69 7.85 5.22
CA VAL A 21 -2.48 7.95 4.00
C VAL A 21 -3.72 8.78 4.28
N ASP A 22 -4.36 9.25 3.20
CA ASP A 22 -5.64 9.95 3.26
C ASP A 22 -6.73 8.94 2.92
N ASP A 23 -7.91 9.09 3.54
CA ASP A 23 -9.02 8.17 3.28
C ASP A 23 -9.53 8.26 1.84
N GLN A 24 -9.19 9.33 1.11
CA GLN A 24 -9.50 9.48 -0.31
C GLN A 24 -8.39 8.97 -1.23
N ASP A 25 -7.26 8.49 -0.68
CA ASP A 25 -6.22 7.89 -1.49
C ASP A 25 -6.71 6.59 -2.11
N THR A 26 -6.44 6.41 -3.41
CA THR A 26 -6.70 5.13 -4.07
C THR A 26 -5.63 4.12 -3.70
N MET A 27 -5.89 2.85 -3.97
CA MET A 27 -4.90 1.80 -3.72
C MET A 27 -3.63 2.03 -4.52
N ASP A 28 -3.75 2.58 -5.73
CA ASP A 28 -2.57 2.93 -6.52
C ASP A 28 -1.69 3.96 -5.79
N VAL A 29 -2.31 4.99 -5.21
CA VAL A 29 -1.58 6.00 -4.43
C VAL A 29 -1.01 5.42 -3.15
N VAL A 30 -1.76 4.55 -2.47
CA VAL A 30 -1.27 3.86 -1.26
C VAL A 30 -0.02 3.05 -1.60
N ALA A 31 -0.06 2.30 -2.71
CA ALA A 31 1.08 1.50 -3.15
C ALA A 31 2.30 2.39 -3.44
N GLN A 32 2.09 3.54 -4.07
CA GLN A 32 3.18 4.48 -4.35
C GLN A 32 3.80 5.03 -3.07
N LYS A 33 2.98 5.35 -2.07
CA LYS A 33 3.46 5.85 -0.79
C LYS A 33 4.30 4.80 -0.05
N VAL A 34 3.87 3.54 -0.09
CA VAL A 34 4.64 2.44 0.49
C VAL A 34 5.94 2.25 -0.28
N ALA A 35 5.87 2.22 -1.60
CA ALA A 35 7.04 2.02 -2.45
C ALA A 35 8.08 3.11 -2.26
N TYR A 36 7.66 4.33 -1.97
CA TYR A 36 8.59 5.44 -1.73
C TYR A 36 9.61 5.10 -0.63
N HIS A 37 9.19 4.33 0.38
CA HIS A 37 10.05 3.96 1.50
C HIS A 37 10.85 2.69 1.26
N VAL A 38 10.60 1.97 0.18
CA VAL A 38 11.18 0.64 -0.06
C VAL A 38 11.98 0.60 -1.37
N ILE A 39 11.40 1.10 -2.45
CA ILE A 39 11.99 0.98 -3.80
C ILE A 39 13.20 1.89 -3.89
N HIS A 40 14.26 1.38 -4.53
CA HIS A 40 15.58 2.02 -4.63
C HIS A 40 16.30 2.17 -3.29
N ARG A 41 15.71 1.65 -2.21
CA ARG A 41 16.36 1.61 -0.90
C ARG A 41 16.77 0.20 -0.53
N ARG A 42 15.82 -0.74 -0.57
CA ARG A 42 16.04 -2.15 -0.25
C ARG A 42 15.63 -3.09 -1.37
N LEU A 43 14.72 -2.64 -2.26
CA LEU A 43 14.27 -3.42 -3.39
C LEU A 43 14.40 -2.62 -4.67
N PRO A 44 14.69 -3.29 -5.80
CA PRO A 44 14.72 -2.60 -7.10
C PRO A 44 13.31 -2.32 -7.62
N ALA A 45 13.18 -1.26 -8.41
CA ALA A 45 11.94 -0.99 -9.12
C ALA A 45 11.74 -2.00 -10.24
N GLN A 46 10.48 -2.36 -10.51
CA GLN A 46 10.12 -3.24 -11.61
C GLN A 46 9.15 -2.52 -12.54
N ASP A 47 9.17 -2.89 -13.82
CA ASP A 47 8.27 -2.33 -14.82
C ASP A 47 6.96 -3.12 -14.80
N ALA A 48 6.20 -2.94 -13.72
CA ALA A 48 4.94 -3.64 -13.52
C ALA A 48 4.05 -2.81 -12.59
N PRO A 49 2.73 -2.91 -12.70
CA PRO A 49 1.84 -2.22 -11.78
C PRO A 49 1.95 -2.81 -10.39
N MET A 50 1.73 -1.95 -9.39
CA MET A 50 1.69 -2.38 -8.01
C MET A 50 0.25 -2.65 -7.60
N ARG A 51 0.07 -3.60 -6.68
CA ARG A 51 -1.23 -3.96 -6.13
C ARG A 51 -1.16 -3.95 -4.60
N VAL A 52 -2.29 -3.75 -3.97
CA VAL A 52 -2.43 -3.76 -2.52
C VAL A 52 -3.30 -4.94 -2.12
N GLN A 53 -2.82 -5.74 -1.18
CA GLN A 53 -3.57 -6.85 -0.61
C GLN A 53 -3.98 -6.49 0.82
N TYR A 54 -5.27 -6.65 1.11
CA TYR A 54 -5.84 -6.38 2.42
C TYR A 54 -6.84 -7.50 2.76
N ASN A 55 -6.67 -8.13 3.94
CA ASN A 55 -7.52 -9.24 4.40
C ASN A 55 -7.67 -10.34 3.35
N ASP A 56 -6.54 -10.74 2.75
CA ASP A 56 -6.46 -11.78 1.72
C ASP A 56 -7.16 -11.41 0.40
N HIS A 57 -7.54 -10.15 0.22
CA HIS A 57 -8.13 -9.66 -1.02
C HIS A 57 -7.19 -8.68 -1.71
N ILE A 58 -7.02 -8.85 -3.01
CA ILE A 58 -6.29 -7.89 -3.83
C ILE A 58 -7.29 -6.83 -4.25
N LEU A 59 -7.05 -5.58 -3.85
CA LEU A 59 -8.00 -4.50 -4.05
C LEU A 59 -7.79 -3.82 -5.40
N PRO A 60 -8.88 -3.34 -6.04
CA PRO A 60 -8.75 -2.60 -7.30
C PRO A 60 -7.92 -1.34 -7.11
N PRO A 61 -7.11 -0.95 -8.12
CA PRO A 61 -6.21 0.21 -7.97
C PRO A 61 -6.94 1.55 -7.83
N ASP A 62 -8.19 1.64 -8.26
CA ASP A 62 -8.99 2.86 -8.18
C ASP A 62 -9.88 2.92 -6.93
N GLN A 63 -9.89 1.87 -6.10
CA GLN A 63 -10.66 1.88 -4.85
C GLN A 63 -9.93 2.74 -3.81
N THR A 64 -10.68 3.58 -3.10
CA THR A 64 -10.11 4.42 -2.05
C THR A 64 -10.02 3.66 -0.74
N VAL A 65 -9.21 4.21 0.19
CA VAL A 65 -9.10 3.68 1.55
C VAL A 65 -10.47 3.66 2.22
N ALA A 66 -11.25 4.73 2.05
CA ALA A 66 -12.61 4.80 2.63
C ALA A 66 -13.53 3.73 2.05
N GLN A 67 -13.47 3.51 0.73
CA GLN A 67 -14.30 2.50 0.08
C GLN A 67 -13.92 1.08 0.52
N ALA A 68 -12.64 0.85 0.81
CA ALA A 68 -12.18 -0.44 1.31
C ALA A 68 -12.57 -0.68 2.76
N GLY A 69 -12.97 0.36 3.49
CA GLY A 69 -13.36 0.25 4.88
C GLY A 69 -12.21 -0.01 5.83
N MET A 70 -11.01 0.48 5.51
CA MET A 70 -9.83 0.26 6.35
C MET A 70 -9.86 1.17 7.58
N PRO A 71 -9.91 0.62 8.79
CA PRO A 71 -9.71 1.42 9.98
C PRO A 71 -8.22 1.81 10.14
N PRO A 72 -7.91 2.80 10.99
CA PRO A 72 -6.52 3.12 11.28
C PRO A 72 -5.74 1.91 11.75
N MET A 73 -4.46 1.85 11.41
CA MET A 73 -3.53 0.76 11.74
C MET A 73 -3.84 -0.57 11.03
N SER A 74 -4.69 -0.58 10.02
CA SER A 74 -4.90 -1.76 9.19
C SER A 74 -3.59 -2.16 8.51
N PHE A 75 -3.36 -3.45 8.36
CA PHE A 75 -2.17 -3.96 7.69
C PHE A 75 -2.47 -4.24 6.22
N VAL A 76 -1.62 -3.72 5.33
CA VAL A 76 -1.69 -4.00 3.90
C VAL A 76 -0.35 -4.50 3.40
N GLN A 77 -0.37 -5.29 2.35
CA GLN A 77 0.83 -5.75 1.66
C GLN A 77 0.82 -5.21 0.22
N VAL A 78 1.92 -4.60 -0.19
CA VAL A 78 2.08 -4.08 -1.55
C VAL A 78 3.02 -5.02 -2.31
N PHE A 79 2.73 -5.25 -3.58
CA PHE A 79 3.55 -6.11 -4.43
C PHE A 79 3.43 -5.68 -5.89
N TYR A 80 4.44 -6.07 -6.68
CA TYR A 80 4.35 -5.91 -8.13
C TYR A 80 3.52 -7.04 -8.72
N ASP A 81 2.59 -6.69 -9.59
CA ASP A 81 1.73 -7.64 -10.30
C ASP A 81 2.44 -8.07 -11.59
N VAL A 82 3.26 -9.09 -11.45
CA VAL A 82 4.07 -9.62 -12.55
C VAL A 82 3.68 -11.03 -12.91
#